data_50908af9ce4a9c2b227fafab34a446d0
#
_entry.id   50908af9ce4a9c2b227fafab34a446d0
#
_cell.length_a   1.000
_cell.length_b   1.000
_cell.length_c   1.000
_cell.angle_alpha   90.00
_cell.angle_beta   90.00
_cell.angle_gamma   90.00
#
_symmetry.space_group_name_H-M   'P 1'
#
loop_
_entity.id
_entity.type
_entity.pdbx_description
1 polymer ?
#
loop_
_entity_poly.entity_id
_entity_poly.type
_entity_poly.pdbx_seq_one_letter_code
_entity_poly.pdbx_strand_id
1 'polypeptide(L)'
;KYNCPGGSVTISCEEKGFDGTTATFLFTCADTGRGMSAAFQQHAFEAFAQEESGARTAYKGTGLGLPIAKELVEQMGGKIHFESELGVGTTFYITLPFRVDPNPPEAESAKPEQAASIKGAHILLVEDNELNMEISQYILEGAGAIVAQAWNGQEAVRRFSESEPGTFDCILMDVMMPLMDGLEATRTIRAMQRPDAATIPIVAMTANTFSEDEQRSREAGMNLFLNKPVDSEKMLQTVLECLKMGGENAL
;
A
#
# COMPACT_ATOMS: atom_id res chain seq x y z
N LYS A 1 -15.11 -7.37 -2.78
CA LYS A 1 -16.43 -7.19 -2.11
C LYS A 1 -17.58 -7.69 -2.99
N TYR A 2 -17.57 -7.40 -4.28
CA TYR A 2 -18.62 -7.76 -5.25
C TYR A 2 -18.20 -8.90 -6.19
N ASN A 3 -17.00 -9.43 -6.05
CA ASN A 3 -16.51 -10.58 -6.80
C ASN A 3 -16.88 -11.90 -6.09
N CYS A 4 -16.92 -12.99 -6.85
CA CYS A 4 -17.19 -14.33 -6.33
C CYS A 4 -15.87 -15.00 -5.88
N PRO A 5 -15.91 -15.97 -4.93
CA PRO A 5 -14.73 -16.79 -4.65
C PRO A 5 -14.21 -17.46 -5.93
N GLY A 6 -12.92 -17.33 -6.20
CA GLY A 6 -12.29 -17.80 -7.44
C GLY A 6 -12.44 -16.87 -8.65
N GLY A 7 -13.10 -15.73 -8.49
CA GLY A 7 -13.17 -14.69 -9.50
C GLY A 7 -11.87 -13.87 -9.61
N SER A 8 -11.78 -13.07 -10.67
CA SER A 8 -10.62 -12.23 -10.97
C SER A 8 -10.98 -10.76 -11.12
N VAL A 9 -9.99 -9.90 -10.91
CA VAL A 9 -10.00 -8.49 -11.31
C VAL A 9 -8.79 -8.25 -12.19
N THR A 10 -9.03 -7.70 -13.38
CA THR A 10 -7.97 -7.38 -14.34
C THR A 10 -7.93 -5.88 -14.53
N ILE A 11 -6.73 -5.29 -14.37
CA ILE A 11 -6.50 -3.88 -14.64
C ILE A 11 -5.53 -3.77 -15.81
N SER A 12 -5.86 -2.91 -16.78
CA SER A 12 -4.97 -2.57 -17.88
C SER A 12 -4.92 -1.07 -18.09
N CYS A 13 -3.80 -0.60 -18.67
CA CYS A 13 -3.60 0.78 -19.06
C CYS A 13 -3.04 0.81 -20.48
N GLU A 14 -3.65 1.62 -21.35
CA GLU A 14 -3.25 1.76 -22.75
C GLU A 14 -3.19 3.24 -23.12
N GLU A 15 -2.10 3.68 -23.74
CA GLU A 15 -2.02 5.01 -24.33
C GLU A 15 -2.87 5.05 -25.60
N LYS A 16 -3.84 5.96 -25.65
CA LYS A 16 -4.78 6.13 -26.78
C LYS A 16 -4.37 7.24 -27.73
N GLY A 17 -3.52 8.15 -27.32
CA GLY A 17 -3.02 9.22 -28.18
C GLY A 17 -2.19 10.25 -27.45
N PHE A 18 -1.38 10.97 -28.23
CA PHE A 18 -0.55 12.07 -27.78
C PHE A 18 -0.65 13.23 -28.76
N ASP A 19 -0.93 14.43 -28.28
CA ASP A 19 -1.10 15.63 -29.12
C ASP A 19 0.14 16.55 -29.14
N GLY A 20 1.25 16.11 -28.55
CA GLY A 20 2.49 16.88 -28.39
C GLY A 20 2.63 17.52 -27.02
N THR A 21 1.56 17.64 -26.22
CA THR A 21 1.55 18.22 -24.89
C THR A 21 0.80 17.37 -23.88
N THR A 22 -0.16 16.60 -24.34
CA THR A 22 -1.06 15.79 -23.52
C THR A 22 -1.10 14.36 -24.03
N ALA A 23 -0.81 13.40 -23.18
CA ALA A 23 -1.01 11.98 -23.45
C ALA A 23 -2.35 11.54 -22.86
N THR A 24 -3.15 10.82 -23.63
CA THR A 24 -4.44 10.28 -23.20
C THR A 24 -4.32 8.79 -22.96
N PHE A 25 -4.67 8.36 -21.75
CA PHE A 25 -4.64 6.96 -21.35
C PHE A 25 -6.05 6.42 -21.10
N LEU A 26 -6.26 5.17 -21.51
CA LEU A 26 -7.43 4.37 -21.15
C LEU A 26 -7.03 3.36 -20.08
N PHE A 27 -7.62 3.48 -18.92
CA PHE A 27 -7.58 2.48 -17.86
C PHE A 27 -8.83 1.62 -17.97
N THR A 28 -8.63 0.31 -17.96
CA THR A 28 -9.73 -0.66 -17.96
C THR A 28 -9.63 -1.49 -16.68
N CYS A 29 -10.76 -1.60 -15.95
CA CYS A 29 -10.87 -2.45 -14.77
C CYS A 29 -12.04 -3.40 -14.97
N ALA A 30 -11.73 -4.68 -15.18
CA ALA A 30 -12.70 -5.74 -15.44
C ALA A 30 -12.74 -6.72 -14.28
N ASP A 31 -13.91 -7.00 -13.74
CA ASP A 31 -14.15 -8.03 -12.72
C ASP A 31 -15.09 -9.13 -13.25
N THR A 32 -14.95 -10.31 -12.68
CA THR A 32 -15.83 -11.47 -12.91
C THR A 32 -16.85 -11.63 -11.78
N GLY A 33 -17.27 -10.52 -11.20
CA GLY A 33 -18.19 -10.48 -10.09
C GLY A 33 -19.65 -10.69 -10.48
N ARG A 34 -20.55 -10.24 -9.62
CA ARG A 34 -21.99 -10.43 -9.82
C ARG A 34 -22.59 -9.55 -10.93
N GLY A 35 -21.86 -8.57 -11.43
CA GLY A 35 -22.39 -7.59 -12.37
C GLY A 35 -23.49 -6.70 -11.77
N MET A 36 -24.17 -5.94 -12.63
CA MET A 36 -25.24 -5.00 -12.28
C MET A 36 -26.50 -5.26 -13.10
N SER A 37 -27.67 -5.15 -12.47
CA SER A 37 -28.95 -5.22 -13.17
C SER A 37 -29.13 -4.03 -14.10
N ALA A 38 -29.90 -4.20 -15.19
CA ALA A 38 -30.20 -3.13 -16.14
C ALA A 38 -30.88 -1.92 -15.47
N ALA A 39 -31.68 -2.17 -14.42
CA ALA A 39 -32.32 -1.10 -13.65
C ALA A 39 -31.29 -0.30 -12.85
N PHE A 40 -30.33 -0.97 -12.18
CA PHE A 40 -29.30 -0.30 -11.38
C PHE A 40 -28.29 0.45 -12.26
N GLN A 41 -27.94 -0.08 -13.43
CA GLN A 41 -27.00 0.58 -14.36
C GLN A 41 -27.42 2.00 -14.72
N GLN A 42 -28.73 2.29 -14.78
CA GLN A 42 -29.24 3.63 -15.11
C GLN A 42 -28.92 4.67 -14.01
N HIS A 43 -28.69 4.21 -12.77
CA HIS A 43 -28.48 5.06 -11.60
C HIS A 43 -27.16 4.77 -10.88
N ALA A 44 -26.29 3.95 -11.46
CA ALA A 44 -25.06 3.49 -10.80
C ALA A 44 -24.12 4.63 -10.36
N PHE A 45 -24.14 5.77 -11.06
CA PHE A 45 -23.36 6.96 -10.72
C PHE A 45 -24.14 8.00 -9.89
N GLU A 46 -25.37 7.73 -9.48
CA GLU A 46 -26.11 8.62 -8.58
C GLU A 46 -25.69 8.41 -7.12
N ALA A 47 -25.65 9.51 -6.36
CA ALA A 47 -25.29 9.46 -4.95
C ALA A 47 -26.27 8.58 -4.16
N PHE A 48 -25.73 7.73 -3.27
CA PHE A 48 -26.48 6.79 -2.45
C PHE A 48 -27.19 5.67 -3.21
N ALA A 49 -27.01 5.55 -4.53
CA ALA A 49 -27.55 4.45 -5.30
C ALA A 49 -26.94 3.12 -4.83
N GLN A 50 -27.82 2.15 -4.57
CA GLN A 50 -27.44 0.81 -4.18
C GLN A 50 -28.36 -0.18 -4.88
N GLU A 51 -27.78 -1.27 -5.36
CA GLU A 51 -28.58 -2.35 -5.90
C GLU A 51 -29.28 -3.09 -4.76
N GLU A 52 -30.60 -3.16 -4.79
CA GLU A 52 -31.38 -3.92 -3.82
C GLU A 52 -31.07 -5.42 -3.98
N SER A 53 -30.16 -5.92 -3.17
CA SER A 53 -29.91 -7.36 -3.04
C SER A 53 -30.86 -7.90 -1.98
N GLY A 54 -31.83 -8.73 -2.38
CA GLY A 54 -32.68 -9.45 -1.46
C GLY A 54 -31.86 -10.17 -0.39
N ALA A 55 -32.27 -9.99 0.86
CA ALA A 55 -31.86 -10.68 2.08
C ALA A 55 -30.34 -10.84 2.35
N ARG A 56 -29.83 -10.01 3.30
CA ARG A 56 -28.60 -10.25 4.08
C ARG A 56 -27.26 -10.21 3.31
N THR A 57 -26.94 -9.14 2.65
CA THR A 57 -25.52 -8.86 2.38
C THR A 57 -24.90 -8.19 3.61
N ALA A 58 -23.89 -8.83 4.20
CA ALA A 58 -23.15 -8.37 5.38
C ALA A 58 -22.40 -7.04 5.17
N TYR A 59 -22.41 -6.50 3.96
CA TYR A 59 -21.64 -5.29 3.58
C TYR A 59 -22.55 -4.27 2.90
N LYS A 60 -23.19 -3.44 3.69
CA LYS A 60 -23.94 -2.27 3.21
C LYS A 60 -22.93 -1.17 2.84
N GLY A 61 -22.70 -0.94 1.54
CA GLY A 61 -21.89 0.20 1.07
C GLY A 61 -22.63 1.51 1.29
N THR A 62 -21.93 2.64 1.24
CA THR A 62 -22.56 3.97 1.34
C THR A 62 -23.23 4.42 0.04
N GLY A 63 -22.95 3.77 -1.10
CA GLY A 63 -23.41 4.21 -2.43
C GLY A 63 -22.73 5.49 -2.91
N LEU A 64 -21.58 5.87 -2.32
CA LEU A 64 -20.85 7.08 -2.68
C LEU A 64 -19.62 6.82 -3.55
N GLY A 65 -19.13 5.58 -3.64
CA GLY A 65 -17.87 5.28 -4.34
C GLY A 65 -17.88 5.60 -5.83
N LEU A 66 -18.89 5.17 -6.57
CA LEU A 66 -19.00 5.43 -8.01
C LEU A 66 -19.27 6.91 -8.34
N PRO A 67 -20.18 7.61 -7.64
CA PRO A 67 -20.33 9.07 -7.81
C PRO A 67 -19.03 9.84 -7.57
N ILE A 68 -18.30 9.55 -6.50
CA ILE A 68 -17.01 10.20 -6.20
C ILE A 68 -15.98 9.89 -7.29
N ALA A 69 -15.88 8.64 -7.71
CA ALA A 69 -14.95 8.27 -8.79
C ALA A 69 -15.26 9.02 -10.09
N LYS A 70 -16.54 9.16 -10.45
CA LYS A 70 -16.98 9.92 -11.62
C LYS A 70 -16.61 11.39 -11.50
N GLU A 71 -16.91 12.02 -10.37
CA GLU A 71 -16.57 13.42 -10.10
C GLU A 71 -15.06 13.67 -10.23
N LEU A 72 -14.24 12.83 -9.62
CA LEU A 72 -12.77 12.94 -9.69
C LEU A 72 -12.26 12.80 -11.14
N VAL A 73 -12.75 11.83 -11.90
CA VAL A 73 -12.38 11.64 -13.30
C VAL A 73 -12.78 12.85 -14.15
N GLU A 74 -13.99 13.40 -13.94
CA GLU A 74 -14.46 14.60 -14.65
C GLU A 74 -13.64 15.84 -14.27
N GLN A 75 -13.26 16.01 -13.00
CA GLN A 75 -12.38 17.10 -12.55
C GLN A 75 -10.97 16.99 -13.14
N MET A 76 -10.50 15.77 -13.40
CA MET A 76 -9.24 15.54 -14.12
C MET A 76 -9.36 15.72 -15.65
N GLY A 77 -10.52 16.13 -16.16
CA GLY A 77 -10.78 16.30 -17.58
C GLY A 77 -11.00 15.00 -18.34
N GLY A 78 -11.24 13.91 -17.63
CA GLY A 78 -11.44 12.58 -18.19
C GLY A 78 -12.90 12.20 -18.37
N LYS A 79 -13.11 10.91 -18.67
CA LYS A 79 -14.43 10.28 -18.83
C LYS A 79 -14.40 8.90 -18.21
N ILE A 80 -15.52 8.51 -17.56
CA ILE A 80 -15.73 7.18 -17.03
C ILE A 80 -17.05 6.61 -17.57
N HIS A 81 -17.04 5.36 -17.98
CA HIS A 81 -18.23 4.57 -18.30
C HIS A 81 -17.98 3.12 -17.93
N PHE A 82 -19.01 2.29 -18.00
CA PHE A 82 -18.90 0.87 -17.73
C PHE A 82 -19.80 0.06 -18.66
N GLU A 83 -19.46 -1.21 -18.77
CA GLU A 83 -20.27 -2.28 -19.32
C GLU A 83 -20.46 -3.32 -18.23
N SER A 84 -21.68 -3.81 -18.04
CA SER A 84 -21.97 -4.78 -16.98
C SER A 84 -23.10 -5.70 -17.38
N GLU A 85 -22.97 -6.97 -17.00
CA GLU A 85 -24.00 -8.00 -17.20
C GLU A 85 -24.17 -8.76 -15.88
N LEU A 86 -25.42 -8.88 -15.45
CA LEU A 86 -25.77 -9.55 -14.20
C LEU A 86 -25.34 -11.03 -14.23
N GLY A 87 -24.55 -11.45 -13.26
CA GLY A 87 -23.99 -12.81 -13.16
C GLY A 87 -22.72 -13.06 -13.96
N VAL A 88 -22.23 -12.06 -14.71
CA VAL A 88 -21.00 -12.15 -15.52
C VAL A 88 -19.87 -11.31 -14.96
N GLY A 89 -20.17 -10.04 -14.61
CA GLY A 89 -19.20 -9.09 -14.08
C GLY A 89 -19.38 -7.68 -14.58
N THR A 90 -18.39 -6.83 -14.31
CA THR A 90 -18.38 -5.42 -14.72
C THR A 90 -17.03 -5.03 -15.26
N THR A 91 -17.03 -4.21 -16.33
CA THR A 91 -15.81 -3.58 -16.87
C THR A 91 -16.00 -2.07 -16.84
N PHE A 92 -15.14 -1.39 -16.08
CA PHE A 92 -15.05 0.07 -16.09
C PHE A 92 -13.98 0.53 -17.07
N TYR A 93 -14.28 1.59 -17.79
CA TYR A 93 -13.40 2.27 -18.72
C TYR A 93 -13.21 3.72 -18.25
N ILE A 94 -11.99 4.11 -17.98
CA ILE A 94 -11.62 5.45 -17.51
C ILE A 94 -10.61 6.04 -18.46
N THR A 95 -10.97 7.12 -19.13
CA THR A 95 -10.06 7.85 -20.02
C THR A 95 -9.59 9.10 -19.32
N LEU A 96 -8.27 9.28 -19.19
CA LEU A 96 -7.66 10.44 -18.54
C LEU A 96 -6.60 11.09 -19.43
N PRO A 97 -6.63 12.43 -19.58
CA PRO A 97 -5.56 13.21 -20.18
C PRO A 97 -4.51 13.56 -19.13
N PHE A 98 -3.23 13.38 -19.47
CA PHE A 98 -2.09 13.79 -18.64
C PHE A 98 -1.21 14.75 -19.42
N ARG A 99 -0.88 15.89 -18.83
CA ARG A 99 0.11 16.81 -19.42
C ARG A 99 1.47 16.16 -19.32
N VAL A 100 2.16 16.09 -20.46
CA VAL A 100 3.54 15.60 -20.51
C VAL A 100 4.46 16.75 -20.10
N ASP A 101 5.34 16.51 -19.14
CA ASP A 101 6.38 17.46 -18.79
C ASP A 101 7.40 17.53 -19.95
N PRO A 102 7.57 18.70 -20.59
CA PRO A 102 8.55 18.85 -21.67
C PRO A 102 10.01 18.75 -21.16
N ASN A 103 10.21 18.94 -19.87
CA ASN A 103 11.49 18.75 -19.21
C ASN A 103 11.31 17.78 -18.03
N PRO A 104 11.01 16.49 -18.30
CA PRO A 104 10.96 15.54 -17.21
C PRO A 104 12.32 15.65 -16.49
N PRO A 105 12.34 15.64 -15.15
CA PRO A 105 13.61 15.45 -14.45
C PRO A 105 14.24 14.25 -15.13
N GLU A 106 15.48 14.43 -15.66
CA GLU A 106 16.21 13.28 -16.20
C GLU A 106 15.99 12.19 -15.18
N ALA A 107 15.30 11.11 -15.61
CA ALA A 107 15.23 9.94 -14.78
C ALA A 107 16.69 9.73 -14.43
N GLU A 108 17.07 10.06 -13.20
CA GLU A 108 18.38 9.70 -12.72
C GLU A 108 18.44 8.21 -13.01
N SER A 109 18.98 7.91 -14.21
CA SER A 109 19.42 6.58 -14.52
C SER A 109 20.37 6.33 -13.37
N ALA A 110 19.87 5.65 -12.34
CA ALA A 110 20.68 5.22 -11.23
C ALA A 110 21.88 4.57 -11.90
N LYS A 111 22.95 5.37 -12.07
CA LYS A 111 24.26 4.80 -12.31
C LYS A 111 24.33 3.72 -11.25
N PRO A 112 24.74 2.52 -11.58
CA PRO A 112 25.05 1.55 -10.56
C PRO A 112 26.32 2.06 -9.82
N GLU A 113 26.15 3.11 -9.01
CA GLU A 113 26.93 3.21 -7.79
C GLU A 113 26.58 1.93 -7.08
N GLN A 114 27.60 1.18 -6.70
CA GLN A 114 27.51 -0.11 -6.02
C GLN A 114 26.31 -0.07 -5.06
N ALA A 115 25.13 -0.39 -5.58
CA ALA A 115 23.88 -0.22 -4.89
C ALA A 115 23.97 -1.20 -3.71
N ALA A 116 24.10 -0.65 -2.52
CA ALA A 116 23.93 -1.43 -1.33
C ALA A 116 22.60 -2.17 -1.51
N SER A 117 22.68 -3.47 -1.70
CA SER A 117 21.52 -4.31 -2.03
C SER A 117 20.89 -4.73 -0.72
N ILE A 118 19.55 -4.70 -0.65
CA ILE A 118 18.83 -5.30 0.48
C ILE A 118 18.73 -6.83 0.36
N LYS A 119 19.44 -7.41 -0.60
CA LYS A 119 19.43 -8.86 -0.86
C LYS A 119 19.91 -9.63 0.36
N GLY A 120 19.06 -10.55 0.82
CA GLY A 120 19.30 -11.37 2.00
C GLY A 120 19.01 -10.67 3.33
N ALA A 121 18.58 -9.40 3.32
CA ALA A 121 18.14 -8.72 4.54
C ALA A 121 16.86 -9.36 5.09
N HIS A 122 16.84 -9.62 6.39
CA HIS A 122 15.71 -10.18 7.11
C HIS A 122 14.86 -9.07 7.71
N ILE A 123 13.66 -8.89 7.20
CA ILE A 123 12.77 -7.79 7.56
C ILE A 123 11.52 -8.32 8.26
N LEU A 124 11.20 -7.78 9.44
CA LEU A 124 9.90 -7.99 10.07
C LEU A 124 8.94 -6.90 9.56
N LEU A 125 7.99 -7.28 8.71
CA LEU A 125 6.97 -6.39 8.17
C LEU A 125 5.69 -6.52 8.99
N VAL A 126 5.20 -5.40 9.53
CA VAL A 126 4.04 -5.34 10.43
C VAL A 126 2.99 -4.41 9.83
N GLU A 127 1.86 -4.97 9.44
CA GLU A 127 0.77 -4.28 8.74
C GLU A 127 -0.53 -5.05 8.96
N ASP A 128 -1.64 -4.39 9.26
CA ASP A 128 -2.93 -5.04 9.51
C ASP A 128 -3.81 -5.15 8.26
N ASN A 129 -3.49 -4.40 7.22
CA ASN A 129 -4.21 -4.44 5.95
C ASN A 129 -3.57 -5.44 4.99
N GLU A 130 -4.35 -6.44 4.56
CA GLU A 130 -3.89 -7.54 3.69
C GLU A 130 -3.26 -7.02 2.38
N LEU A 131 -3.90 -6.04 1.72
CA LEU A 131 -3.39 -5.49 0.46
C LEU A 131 -2.07 -4.74 0.65
N ASN A 132 -1.96 -3.93 1.71
CA ASN A 132 -0.72 -3.22 2.01
C ASN A 132 0.41 -4.19 2.36
N MET A 133 0.09 -5.26 3.12
CA MET A 133 1.03 -6.33 3.44
C MET A 133 1.56 -6.99 2.16
N GLU A 134 0.67 -7.41 1.26
CA GLU A 134 1.05 -8.05 -0.01
C GLU A 134 1.91 -7.15 -0.90
N ILE A 135 1.51 -5.87 -1.04
CA ILE A 135 2.26 -4.89 -1.84
C ILE A 135 3.66 -4.68 -1.27
N SER A 136 3.77 -4.43 0.04
CA SER A 136 5.04 -4.18 0.71
C SER A 136 5.95 -5.39 0.65
N GLN A 137 5.41 -6.59 0.88
CA GLN A 137 6.15 -7.84 0.75
C GLN A 137 6.66 -8.04 -0.68
N TYR A 138 5.80 -7.85 -1.69
CA TYR A 138 6.19 -7.99 -3.09
C TYR A 138 7.37 -7.06 -3.47
N ILE A 139 7.34 -5.80 -3.00
CA ILE A 139 8.43 -4.84 -3.24
C ILE A 139 9.73 -5.32 -2.60
N LEU A 140 9.69 -5.73 -1.33
CA LEU A 140 10.86 -6.13 -0.55
C LEU A 140 11.46 -7.44 -1.07
N GLU A 141 10.64 -8.45 -1.31
CA GLU A 141 11.09 -9.75 -1.84
C GLU A 141 11.57 -9.63 -3.29
N GLY A 142 10.94 -8.77 -4.10
CA GLY A 142 11.39 -8.44 -5.44
C GLY A 142 12.80 -7.83 -5.47
N ALA A 143 13.21 -7.14 -4.41
CA ALA A 143 14.57 -6.63 -4.22
C ALA A 143 15.51 -7.62 -3.50
N GLY A 144 15.03 -8.84 -3.20
CA GLY A 144 15.80 -9.93 -2.65
C GLY A 144 15.86 -10.01 -1.12
N ALA A 145 15.03 -9.27 -0.40
CA ALA A 145 14.90 -9.40 1.05
C ALA A 145 14.12 -10.67 1.44
N ILE A 146 14.26 -11.09 2.70
CA ILE A 146 13.49 -12.16 3.32
C ILE A 146 12.52 -11.51 4.30
N VAL A 147 11.21 -11.68 4.06
CA VAL A 147 10.17 -10.99 4.81
C VAL A 147 9.45 -11.94 5.76
N ALA A 148 9.40 -11.57 7.04
CA ALA A 148 8.52 -12.18 8.03
C ALA A 148 7.35 -11.23 8.30
N GLN A 149 6.12 -11.74 8.21
CA GLN A 149 4.90 -10.94 8.38
C GLN A 149 4.45 -10.94 9.84
N ALA A 150 3.85 -9.83 10.30
CA ALA A 150 3.06 -9.75 11.51
C ALA A 150 1.83 -8.86 11.25
N TRP A 151 0.66 -9.26 11.73
CA TRP A 151 -0.62 -8.63 11.40
C TRP A 151 -1.09 -7.62 12.44
N ASN A 152 -0.34 -7.41 13.49
CA ASN A 152 -0.56 -6.41 14.54
C ASN A 152 0.67 -6.30 15.44
N GLY A 153 0.67 -5.31 16.34
CA GLY A 153 1.78 -5.10 17.26
C GLY A 153 2.06 -6.25 18.22
N GLN A 154 1.02 -6.97 18.67
CA GLN A 154 1.21 -8.13 19.56
C GLN A 154 1.96 -9.26 18.86
N GLU A 155 1.62 -9.53 17.59
CA GLU A 155 2.30 -10.54 16.81
C GLU A 155 3.74 -10.12 16.49
N ALA A 156 3.99 -8.84 16.21
CA ALA A 156 5.33 -8.31 16.02
C ALA A 156 6.21 -8.52 17.27
N VAL A 157 5.71 -8.13 18.44
CA VAL A 157 6.37 -8.34 19.74
C VAL A 157 6.68 -9.81 19.99
N ARG A 158 5.71 -10.69 19.76
CA ARG A 158 5.88 -12.14 19.92
C ARG A 158 6.95 -12.69 18.97
N ARG A 159 6.85 -12.40 17.65
CA ARG A 159 7.82 -12.89 16.67
C ARG A 159 9.24 -12.40 16.96
N PHE A 160 9.37 -11.13 17.34
CA PHE A 160 10.66 -10.59 17.73
C PHE A 160 11.21 -11.25 19.00
N SER A 161 10.38 -11.48 20.01
CA SER A 161 10.81 -12.11 21.28
C SER A 161 11.20 -13.59 21.13
N GLU A 162 10.52 -14.32 20.23
CA GLU A 162 10.75 -15.75 19.96
C GLU A 162 11.92 -16.01 19.01
N SER A 163 12.37 -14.96 18.27
CA SER A 163 13.52 -15.10 17.36
C SER A 163 14.86 -15.05 18.10
N GLU A 164 15.88 -15.67 17.51
CA GLU A 164 17.26 -15.49 17.98
C GLU A 164 17.69 -14.02 17.83
N PRO A 165 18.48 -13.44 18.75
CA PRO A 165 19.04 -12.10 18.58
C PRO A 165 19.80 -11.96 17.25
N GLY A 166 19.53 -10.86 16.52
CA GLY A 166 20.12 -10.61 15.21
C GLY A 166 19.44 -11.34 14.04
N THR A 167 18.28 -11.99 14.28
CA THR A 167 17.49 -12.61 13.19
C THR A 167 16.95 -11.56 12.22
N PHE A 168 16.54 -10.41 12.72
CA PHE A 168 16.00 -9.31 11.90
C PHE A 168 17.00 -8.19 11.79
N ASP A 169 17.17 -7.66 10.59
CA ASP A 169 18.01 -6.50 10.30
C ASP A 169 17.24 -5.18 10.52
N CYS A 170 15.92 -5.19 10.30
CA CYS A 170 15.04 -4.07 10.62
C CYS A 170 13.57 -4.51 10.77
N ILE A 171 12.75 -3.61 11.32
CA ILE A 171 11.30 -3.76 11.45
C ILE A 171 10.62 -2.62 10.72
N LEU A 172 9.74 -2.92 9.76
CA LEU A 172 8.80 -1.98 9.17
C LEU A 172 7.48 -2.10 9.93
N MET A 173 7.09 -1.05 10.64
CA MET A 173 6.01 -1.07 11.62
C MET A 173 4.91 -0.07 11.24
N ASP A 174 3.72 -0.54 10.91
CA ASP A 174 2.54 0.34 10.85
C ASP A 174 2.28 0.96 12.22
N VAL A 175 2.05 2.26 12.25
CA VAL A 175 1.74 2.98 13.48
C VAL A 175 0.32 2.69 13.95
N MET A 176 -0.64 2.59 13.02
CA MET A 176 -2.07 2.49 13.33
C MET A 176 -2.60 1.08 13.06
N MET A 177 -2.64 0.25 14.09
CA MET A 177 -3.12 -1.13 14.00
C MET A 177 -4.07 -1.46 15.16
N PRO A 178 -5.00 -2.43 14.98
CA PRO A 178 -5.85 -2.93 16.05
C PRO A 178 -5.06 -3.77 17.06
N LEU A 179 -5.62 -3.99 18.24
CA LEU A 179 -5.13 -4.79 19.36
C LEU A 179 -3.93 -4.15 20.08
N MET A 180 -2.85 -3.88 19.39
CA MET A 180 -1.65 -3.19 19.84
C MET A 180 -1.13 -2.33 18.70
N ASP A 181 -1.04 -1.03 18.91
CA ASP A 181 -0.51 -0.11 17.91
C ASP A 181 1.01 -0.21 17.78
N GLY A 182 1.57 0.38 16.71
CA GLY A 182 3.00 0.31 16.44
C GLY A 182 3.85 1.04 17.47
N LEU A 183 3.32 2.08 18.13
CA LEU A 183 4.05 2.82 19.16
C LEU A 183 4.20 1.97 20.43
N GLU A 184 3.12 1.31 20.85
CA GLU A 184 3.12 0.41 22.00
C GLU A 184 4.00 -0.82 21.73
N ALA A 185 3.91 -1.40 20.55
CA ALA A 185 4.76 -2.51 20.10
C ALA A 185 6.25 -2.11 20.16
N THR A 186 6.59 -0.93 19.64
CA THR A 186 7.96 -0.41 19.64
C THR A 186 8.48 -0.23 21.07
N ARG A 187 7.71 0.40 21.98
CA ARG A 187 8.12 0.55 23.39
C ARG A 187 8.34 -0.81 24.05
N THR A 188 7.47 -1.77 23.76
CA THR A 188 7.57 -3.12 24.30
C THR A 188 8.84 -3.82 23.79
N ILE A 189 9.14 -3.72 22.50
CA ILE A 189 10.38 -4.26 21.91
C ILE A 189 11.60 -3.60 22.55
N ARG A 190 11.62 -2.26 22.66
CA ARG A 190 12.74 -1.51 23.25
C ARG A 190 12.99 -1.84 24.73
N ALA A 191 11.96 -2.23 25.46
CA ALA A 191 12.05 -2.62 26.87
C ALA A 191 12.52 -4.07 27.10
N MET A 192 12.66 -4.89 26.06
CA MET A 192 13.10 -6.27 26.18
C MET A 192 14.57 -6.37 26.62
N GLN A 193 14.85 -7.32 27.50
CA GLN A 193 16.23 -7.63 27.92
C GLN A 193 16.91 -8.58 26.94
N ARG A 194 17.16 -8.06 25.72
CA ARG A 194 17.91 -8.78 24.68
C ARG A 194 18.85 -7.80 23.96
N PRO A 195 20.00 -8.27 23.46
CA PRO A 195 21.07 -7.39 22.99
C PRO A 195 20.67 -6.50 21.81
N ASP A 196 19.80 -6.96 20.92
CA ASP A 196 19.36 -6.25 19.72
C ASP A 196 18.10 -5.39 19.91
N ALA A 197 17.38 -5.53 21.05
CA ALA A 197 16.14 -4.79 21.29
C ALA A 197 16.33 -3.27 21.31
N ALA A 198 17.45 -2.79 21.81
CA ALA A 198 17.75 -1.36 21.88
C ALA A 198 18.24 -0.79 20.53
N THR A 199 18.83 -1.61 19.67
CA THR A 199 19.58 -1.18 18.48
C THR A 199 18.92 -1.52 17.17
N ILE A 200 18.01 -2.51 17.10
CA ILE A 200 17.33 -2.86 15.86
C ILE A 200 16.62 -1.64 15.27
N PRO A 201 16.88 -1.28 13.99
CA PRO A 201 16.18 -0.20 13.35
C PRO A 201 14.68 -0.50 13.23
N ILE A 202 13.84 0.45 13.64
CA ILE A 202 12.38 0.38 13.49
C ILE A 202 11.93 1.58 12.67
N VAL A 203 11.27 1.30 11.56
CA VAL A 203 10.71 2.28 10.64
C VAL A 203 9.21 2.41 10.90
N ALA A 204 8.76 3.61 11.19
CA ALA A 204 7.33 3.92 11.27
C ALA A 204 6.72 4.02 9.87
N MET A 205 5.68 3.26 9.58
CA MET A 205 4.83 3.45 8.39
C MET A 205 3.56 4.20 8.83
N THR A 206 3.38 5.44 8.34
CA THR A 206 2.30 6.32 8.81
C THR A 206 1.52 6.93 7.66
N ALA A 207 0.20 7.09 7.84
CA ALA A 207 -0.66 7.82 6.90
C ALA A 207 -0.54 9.36 7.06
N ASN A 208 0.09 9.83 8.12
CA ASN A 208 0.09 11.23 8.51
C ASN A 208 1.51 11.83 8.46
N THR A 209 1.66 12.92 7.74
CA THR A 209 2.93 13.68 7.63
C THR A 209 3.05 14.80 8.67
N PHE A 210 2.18 14.82 9.69
CA PHE A 210 2.21 15.88 10.70
C PHE A 210 3.33 15.64 11.71
N SER A 211 4.03 16.71 12.05
CA SER A 211 5.17 16.74 12.97
C SER A 211 4.89 16.09 14.35
N GLU A 212 3.63 16.07 14.79
CA GLU A 212 3.24 15.47 16.06
C GLU A 212 3.33 13.92 16.05
N ASP A 213 2.94 13.28 14.94
CA ASP A 213 2.99 11.81 14.83
C ASP A 213 4.45 11.33 14.67
N GLU A 214 5.28 12.08 13.97
CA GLU A 214 6.72 11.81 13.93
C GLU A 214 7.37 11.94 15.30
N GLN A 215 7.03 12.98 16.07
CA GLN A 215 7.57 13.17 17.40
C GLN A 215 7.18 12.01 18.33
N ARG A 216 5.91 11.60 18.34
CA ARG A 216 5.43 10.45 19.13
C ARG A 216 6.12 9.15 18.74
N SER A 217 6.38 8.93 17.47
CA SER A 217 7.09 7.76 16.97
C SER A 217 8.55 7.76 17.41
N ARG A 218 9.24 8.92 17.35
CA ARG A 218 10.61 9.08 17.89
C ARG A 218 10.67 8.84 19.39
N GLU A 219 9.72 9.37 20.16
CA GLU A 219 9.61 9.17 21.60
C GLU A 219 9.35 7.69 21.96
N ALA A 220 8.66 6.95 21.08
CA ALA A 220 8.48 5.50 21.24
C ALA A 220 9.77 4.70 20.93
N GLY A 221 10.76 5.30 20.25
CA GLY A 221 12.03 4.67 19.90
C GLY A 221 12.11 4.18 18.45
N MET A 222 11.26 4.71 17.53
CA MET A 222 11.37 4.48 16.10
C MET A 222 12.48 5.35 15.51
N ASN A 223 13.17 4.86 14.47
CA ASN A 223 14.37 5.48 13.92
C ASN A 223 14.10 6.27 12.64
N LEU A 224 13.30 5.72 11.73
CA LEU A 224 13.01 6.25 10.41
C LEU A 224 11.50 6.25 10.15
N PHE A 225 11.10 6.94 9.06
CA PHE A 225 9.69 7.16 8.74
C PHE A 225 9.41 6.92 7.26
N LEU A 226 8.31 6.23 6.97
CA LEU A 226 7.74 6.02 5.64
C LEU A 226 6.29 6.50 5.63
N ASN A 227 5.97 7.38 4.71
CA ASN A 227 4.59 7.84 4.52
C ASN A 227 3.80 6.86 3.68
N LYS A 228 2.56 6.58 4.08
CA LYS A 228 1.59 5.85 3.28
C LYS A 228 0.82 6.82 2.35
N PRO A 229 0.53 6.47 1.08
CA PRO A 229 0.85 5.19 0.45
C PRO A 229 2.35 5.02 0.23
N VAL A 230 2.85 3.81 0.47
CA VAL A 230 4.28 3.55 0.44
C VAL A 230 4.79 3.55 -1.00
N ASP A 231 5.72 4.44 -1.30
CA ASP A 231 6.46 4.47 -2.55
C ASP A 231 7.56 3.39 -2.53
N SER A 232 7.66 2.61 -3.60
CA SER A 232 8.59 1.48 -3.68
C SER A 232 10.05 1.89 -3.56
N GLU A 233 10.45 2.98 -4.20
CA GLU A 233 11.83 3.46 -4.18
C GLU A 233 12.22 3.97 -2.79
N LYS A 234 11.33 4.76 -2.18
CA LYS A 234 11.51 5.25 -0.80
C LYS A 234 11.59 4.11 0.21
N MET A 235 10.75 3.06 0.06
CA MET A 235 10.81 1.89 0.93
C MET A 235 12.19 1.22 0.85
N LEU A 236 12.68 0.96 -0.35
CA LEU A 236 13.98 0.32 -0.56
C LEU A 236 15.14 1.19 -0.04
N GLN A 237 15.10 2.50 -0.27
CA GLN A 237 16.09 3.45 0.26
C GLN A 237 16.09 3.46 1.79
N THR A 238 14.91 3.49 2.42
CA THR A 238 14.79 3.49 3.89
C THR A 238 15.33 2.18 4.49
N VAL A 239 15.05 1.03 3.87
CA VAL A 239 15.62 -0.25 4.33
C VAL A 239 17.15 -0.24 4.19
N LEU A 240 17.68 0.29 3.10
CA LEU A 240 19.13 0.45 2.94
C LEU A 240 19.77 1.31 4.03
N GLU A 241 19.08 2.38 4.45
CA GLU A 241 19.54 3.21 5.58
C GLU A 241 19.53 2.41 6.89
N CYS A 242 18.48 1.60 7.13
CA CYS A 242 18.42 0.72 8.29
C CYS A 242 19.62 -0.24 8.36
N LEU A 243 19.97 -0.87 7.23
CA LEU A 243 21.10 -1.81 7.18
C LEU A 243 22.43 -1.14 7.49
N LYS A 244 22.62 0.13 7.10
CA LYS A 244 23.81 0.92 7.44
C LYS A 244 23.88 1.23 8.94
N MET A 245 22.72 1.60 9.54
CA MET A 245 22.63 1.87 10.99
C MET A 245 22.94 0.61 11.82
N GLY A 246 22.49 -0.56 11.39
CA GLY A 246 22.79 -1.83 12.05
C GLY A 246 24.27 -2.23 11.99
N GLY A 247 24.96 -1.90 10.89
CA GLY A 247 26.37 -2.20 10.69
C GLY A 247 27.33 -1.32 11.51
N GLU A 248 26.96 -0.07 11.80
CA GLU A 248 27.77 0.85 12.60
C GLU A 248 27.74 0.54 14.10
N ASN A 249 26.70 -0.15 14.59
CA ASN A 249 26.57 -0.53 15.99
C ASN A 249 27.17 -1.91 16.31
N ALA A 250 27.75 -2.60 15.33
CA ALA A 250 28.35 -3.93 15.48
C ALA A 250 29.90 -3.91 15.68
N LEU A 251 30.49 -2.72 15.79
CA LEU A 251 31.91 -2.49 16.10
C LEU A 251 32.06 -1.88 17.48
#